data_04c9b8e5e95ba4ea05eebb933cdf98d3
#
_entry.id   04c9b8e5e95ba4ea05eebb933cdf98d3
#
_cell.length_a   1.000
_cell.length_b   1.000
_cell.length_c   1.000
_cell.angle_alpha   90.00
_cell.angle_beta   90.00
_cell.angle_gamma   90.00
#
_symmetry.space_group_name_H-M   'P 1'
#
loop_
_entity.id
_entity.type
_entity.pdbx_description
1 polymer ?
#
loop_
_entity_poly.entity_id
_entity_poly.type
_entity_poly.pdbx_seq_one_letter_code
_entity_poly.pdbx_strand_id
1 'polypeptide(L)'
;IYGRRGRQEETKNEKEQKTLTKRRLFRHIVSGEHSFSEVLKEAREQEIELAAERYNVFMLQLFFEDGTETFYEKDEAFEDHMEQFFAYGSSVIRAKLSCGEYHLVLKEENGVTLEQLKNAIEQELEIYLCGENKIDYAAVYGIPVTRFSEIKKCYEEANLLFAKRYSLEKNKITEQVKKIENEMETKETLDLGELNVSGIDRRQVEQFLYTGRKEEV
;
A
#
# COMPACT_ATOMS: atom_id res chain seq x y z
N ILE A 1 36.88 -9.10 -18.73
CA ILE A 1 35.58 -8.51 -19.07
C ILE A 1 34.42 -9.41 -18.63
N TYR A 2 34.58 -10.77 -18.59
CA TYR A 2 33.50 -11.71 -18.18
C TYR A 2 33.10 -11.68 -16.70
N GLY A 3 33.97 -11.27 -15.79
CA GLY A 3 33.70 -11.30 -14.34
C GLY A 3 32.81 -10.17 -13.79
N ARG A 4 32.60 -9.07 -14.52
CA ARG A 4 31.73 -7.95 -14.08
C ARG A 4 30.25 -8.22 -14.41
N ARG A 5 29.93 -8.82 -15.56
CA ARG A 5 28.54 -9.15 -15.93
C ARG A 5 27.95 -10.24 -15.01
N GLY A 6 28.71 -11.29 -14.70
CA GLY A 6 28.23 -12.34 -13.80
C GLY A 6 27.88 -11.85 -12.40
N ARG A 7 28.69 -10.94 -11.81
CA ARG A 7 28.40 -10.35 -10.49
C ARG A 7 27.17 -9.45 -10.50
N GLN A 8 26.91 -8.72 -11.58
CA GLN A 8 25.72 -7.86 -11.70
C GLN A 8 24.44 -8.69 -11.85
N GLU A 9 24.47 -9.81 -12.56
CA GLU A 9 23.34 -10.73 -12.69
C GLU A 9 23.05 -11.47 -11.37
N GLU A 10 24.08 -11.89 -10.64
CA GLU A 10 23.94 -12.54 -9.32
C GLU A 10 23.33 -11.58 -8.30
N THR A 11 23.81 -10.33 -8.23
CA THR A 11 23.24 -9.32 -7.31
C THR A 11 21.80 -8.94 -7.65
N LYS A 12 21.44 -8.91 -8.93
CA LYS A 12 20.06 -8.64 -9.37
C LYS A 12 19.12 -9.78 -8.98
N ASN A 13 19.53 -11.02 -9.21
CA ASN A 13 18.75 -12.20 -8.82
C ASN A 13 18.55 -12.31 -7.31
N GLU A 14 19.57 -12.00 -6.52
CA GLU A 14 19.46 -11.96 -5.05
C GLU A 14 18.48 -10.87 -4.57
N LYS A 15 18.52 -9.68 -5.19
CA LYS A 15 17.61 -8.59 -4.89
C LYS A 15 16.16 -8.95 -5.23
N GLU A 16 15.93 -9.54 -6.40
CA GLU A 16 14.60 -10.01 -6.82
C GLU A 16 14.05 -11.08 -5.86
N GLN A 17 14.86 -12.04 -5.45
CA GLN A 17 14.46 -13.07 -4.50
C GLN A 17 14.13 -12.48 -3.12
N LYS A 18 14.92 -11.54 -2.62
CA LYS A 18 14.61 -10.84 -1.35
C LYS A 18 13.29 -10.08 -1.43
N THR A 19 13.05 -9.38 -2.52
CA THR A 19 11.79 -8.64 -2.74
C THR A 19 10.59 -9.59 -2.77
N LEU A 20 10.68 -10.71 -3.47
CA LEU A 20 9.63 -11.73 -3.51
C LEU A 20 9.35 -12.33 -2.13
N THR A 21 10.39 -12.60 -1.35
CA THR A 21 10.27 -13.17 0.00
C THR A 21 9.63 -12.18 0.96
N LYS A 22 10.04 -10.90 0.94
CA LYS A 22 9.43 -9.83 1.74
C LYS A 22 7.96 -9.62 1.36
N ARG A 23 7.64 -9.62 0.06
CA ARG A 23 6.26 -9.51 -0.43
C ARG A 23 5.39 -10.68 0.02
N ARG A 24 5.92 -11.90 0.05
CA ARG A 24 5.21 -13.08 0.56
C ARG A 24 4.91 -12.95 2.05
N LEU A 25 5.92 -12.63 2.86
CA LEU A 25 5.74 -12.39 4.30
C LEU A 25 4.69 -11.30 4.56
N PHE A 26 4.80 -10.15 3.88
CA PHE A 26 3.81 -9.08 4.00
C PHE A 26 2.40 -9.59 3.71
N ARG A 27 2.20 -10.36 2.64
CA ARG A 27 0.90 -10.94 2.28
C ARG A 27 0.38 -11.86 3.38
N HIS A 28 1.22 -12.71 3.96
CA HIS A 28 0.83 -13.59 5.05
C HIS A 28 0.40 -12.81 6.30
N ILE A 29 1.07 -11.69 6.59
CA ILE A 29 0.71 -10.80 7.70
C ILE A 29 -0.68 -10.19 7.49
N VAL A 30 -0.95 -9.63 6.30
CA VAL A 30 -2.18 -8.87 6.06
C VAL A 30 -3.38 -9.72 5.65
N SER A 31 -3.18 -10.94 5.14
CA SER A 31 -4.29 -11.85 4.80
C SER A 31 -4.96 -12.45 6.01
N GLY A 32 -4.19 -12.65 7.09
CA GLY A 32 -4.66 -13.34 8.30
C GLY A 32 -5.06 -14.81 8.05
N GLU A 33 -4.60 -15.41 6.95
CA GLU A 33 -4.85 -16.83 6.61
C GLU A 33 -3.89 -17.76 7.34
N HIS A 34 -2.75 -17.25 7.78
CA HIS A 34 -1.71 -17.97 8.48
C HIS A 34 -1.78 -17.70 9.99
N SER A 35 -1.45 -18.70 10.79
CA SER A 35 -1.33 -18.52 12.23
C SER A 35 -0.14 -17.60 12.57
N PHE A 36 -0.23 -16.91 13.70
CA PHE A 36 0.89 -16.05 14.15
C PHE A 36 2.21 -16.82 14.26
N SER A 37 2.16 -18.09 14.68
CA SER A 37 3.37 -18.93 14.80
C SER A 37 4.02 -19.24 13.45
N GLU A 38 3.25 -19.44 12.40
CA GLU A 38 3.77 -19.66 11.04
C GLU A 38 4.40 -18.38 10.48
N VAL A 39 3.70 -17.25 10.61
CA VAL A 39 4.22 -15.95 10.17
C VAL A 39 5.47 -15.56 10.95
N LEU A 40 5.50 -15.82 12.27
CA LEU A 40 6.66 -15.57 13.12
C LEU A 40 7.88 -16.39 12.71
N LYS A 41 7.67 -17.67 12.34
CA LYS A 41 8.75 -18.52 11.83
C LYS A 41 9.32 -17.96 10.53
N GLU A 42 8.47 -17.61 9.57
CA GLU A 42 8.90 -17.03 8.29
C GLU A 42 9.62 -15.68 8.48
N ALA A 43 9.14 -14.83 9.38
CA ALA A 43 9.78 -13.56 9.70
C ALA A 43 11.18 -13.74 10.29
N ARG A 44 11.35 -14.70 11.21
CA ARG A 44 12.66 -15.03 11.80
C ARG A 44 13.67 -15.52 10.77
N GLU A 45 13.22 -16.29 9.77
CA GLU A 45 14.08 -16.72 8.65
C GLU A 45 14.61 -15.53 7.82
N GLN A 46 13.92 -14.38 7.91
CA GLN A 46 14.28 -13.12 7.24
C GLN A 46 14.87 -12.08 8.22
N GLU A 47 15.17 -12.48 9.46
CA GLU A 47 15.66 -11.58 10.52
C GLU A 47 14.73 -10.40 10.82
N ILE A 48 13.40 -10.60 10.63
CA ILE A 48 12.38 -9.59 10.87
C ILE A 48 11.70 -9.88 12.21
N GLU A 49 11.77 -8.91 13.14
CA GLU A 49 11.01 -8.95 14.39
C GLU A 49 9.57 -8.51 14.14
N LEU A 50 8.60 -9.28 14.62
CA LEU A 50 7.17 -8.98 14.45
C LEU A 50 6.52 -8.39 15.70
N ALA A 51 7.13 -8.58 16.89
CA ALA A 51 6.56 -8.07 18.12
C ALA A 51 6.60 -6.55 18.15
N ALA A 52 5.50 -5.93 18.53
CA ALA A 52 5.40 -4.49 18.70
C ALA A 52 4.26 -4.12 19.65
N GLU A 53 4.29 -2.92 20.20
CA GLU A 53 3.24 -2.41 21.09
C GLU A 53 1.98 -2.04 20.31
N ARG A 54 2.17 -1.45 19.11
CA ARG A 54 1.08 -1.05 18.20
C ARG A 54 1.52 -1.26 16.76
N TYR A 55 0.53 -1.40 15.90
CA TYR A 55 0.71 -1.54 14.45
C TYR A 55 -0.17 -0.53 13.71
N ASN A 56 0.29 -0.13 12.53
CA ASN A 56 -0.53 0.57 11.55
C ASN A 56 -0.18 0.10 10.14
N VAL A 57 -1.05 0.38 9.20
CA VAL A 57 -0.82 0.12 7.78
C VAL A 57 -0.69 1.45 7.04
N PHE A 58 0.26 1.52 6.14
CA PHE A 58 0.44 2.63 5.21
C PHE A 58 0.45 2.10 3.79
N MET A 59 -0.30 2.75 2.91
CA MET A 59 -0.39 2.42 1.49
C MET A 59 -0.07 3.65 0.67
N LEU A 60 0.77 3.49 -0.35
CA LEU A 60 1.27 4.55 -1.22
C LEU A 60 1.12 4.17 -2.68
N GLN A 61 0.58 5.08 -3.49
CA GLN A 61 0.58 5.02 -4.94
C GLN A 61 1.35 6.22 -5.49
N LEU A 62 2.35 5.96 -6.31
CA LEU A 62 3.05 6.96 -7.11
C LEU A 62 2.35 7.14 -8.45
N PHE A 63 2.24 8.38 -8.91
CA PHE A 63 1.70 8.72 -10.22
C PHE A 63 2.83 9.31 -11.07
N PHE A 64 3.20 8.57 -12.09
CA PHE A 64 4.21 9.01 -13.04
C PHE A 64 3.52 9.66 -14.22
N GLU A 65 4.14 10.68 -14.80
CA GLU A 65 3.62 11.29 -16.03
C GLU A 65 3.70 10.30 -17.20
N ASP A 66 2.62 10.23 -17.99
CA ASP A 66 2.53 9.34 -19.15
C ASP A 66 3.63 9.63 -20.18
N GLY A 67 4.21 8.57 -20.74
CA GLY A 67 5.13 8.65 -21.89
C GLY A 67 6.61 8.79 -21.54
N THR A 68 7.01 8.64 -20.29
CA THR A 68 8.43 8.64 -19.92
C THR A 68 8.98 7.20 -19.94
N GLU A 69 9.98 6.93 -20.80
CA GLU A 69 10.78 5.69 -20.77
C GLU A 69 11.44 5.48 -19.40
N THR A 70 11.52 6.52 -18.59
CA THR A 70 12.14 6.55 -17.25
C THR A 70 11.21 6.11 -16.11
N PHE A 71 9.97 5.69 -16.41
CA PHE A 71 9.00 5.26 -15.40
C PHE A 71 9.53 4.15 -14.47
N TYR A 72 10.06 3.09 -15.06
CA TYR A 72 10.62 1.98 -14.29
C TYR A 72 11.90 2.37 -13.54
N GLU A 73 12.72 3.26 -14.12
CA GLU A 73 13.93 3.77 -13.49
C GLU A 73 13.60 4.61 -12.24
N LYS A 74 12.60 5.48 -12.35
CA LYS A 74 12.13 6.28 -11.20
C LYS A 74 11.52 5.43 -10.09
N ASP A 75 10.75 4.40 -10.46
CA ASP A 75 10.16 3.47 -9.51
C ASP A 75 11.23 2.61 -8.81
N GLU A 76 12.26 2.16 -9.54
CA GLU A 76 13.40 1.45 -8.96
C GLU A 76 14.24 2.36 -8.06
N ALA A 77 14.49 3.59 -8.48
CA ALA A 77 15.20 4.59 -7.67
C ALA A 77 14.46 4.91 -6.37
N PHE A 78 13.13 5.02 -6.42
CA PHE A 78 12.32 5.19 -5.22
C PHE A 78 12.38 3.95 -4.30
N GLU A 79 12.32 2.75 -4.85
CA GLU A 79 12.46 1.52 -4.07
C GLU A 79 13.81 1.47 -3.35
N ASP A 80 14.91 1.80 -4.04
CA ASP A 80 16.25 1.85 -3.46
C ASP A 80 16.36 2.94 -2.38
N HIS A 81 15.76 4.10 -2.62
CA HIS A 81 15.70 5.18 -1.65
C HIS A 81 14.97 4.76 -0.38
N MET A 82 13.78 4.16 -0.51
CA MET A 82 13.01 3.64 0.63
C MET A 82 13.75 2.51 1.36
N GLU A 83 14.55 1.71 0.63
CA GLU A 83 15.40 0.69 1.25
C GLU A 83 16.46 1.30 2.14
N GLN A 84 17.09 2.37 1.72
CA GLN A 84 18.09 3.11 2.50
C GLN A 84 17.46 3.85 3.68
N PHE A 85 16.32 4.51 3.45
CA PHE A 85 15.60 5.24 4.48
C PHE A 85 15.17 4.34 5.66
N PHE A 86 14.69 3.13 5.37
CA PHE A 86 14.28 2.16 6.39
C PHE A 86 15.40 1.17 6.79
N ALA A 87 16.62 1.30 6.28
CA ALA A 87 17.70 0.34 6.54
C ALA A 87 18.07 0.21 8.03
N TYR A 88 17.86 1.27 8.80
CA TYR A 88 18.28 1.35 10.21
C TYR A 88 17.18 1.01 11.22
N GLY A 89 15.98 0.58 10.75
CA GLY A 89 14.85 0.28 11.64
C GLY A 89 14.13 -1.02 11.30
N SER A 90 13.91 -1.85 12.33
CA SER A 90 13.03 -3.01 12.25
C SER A 90 11.53 -2.63 12.27
N SER A 91 11.24 -1.34 12.50
CA SER A 91 9.88 -0.83 12.75
C SER A 91 8.99 -0.82 11.51
N VAL A 92 9.50 -1.16 10.32
CA VAL A 92 8.73 -1.14 9.07
C VAL A 92 8.90 -2.44 8.30
N ILE A 93 7.77 -3.10 8.01
CA ILE A 93 7.71 -4.23 7.07
C ILE A 93 7.09 -3.71 5.78
N ARG A 94 7.81 -3.80 4.68
CA ARG A 94 7.38 -3.22 3.40
C ARG A 94 7.22 -4.26 2.31
N ALA A 95 6.30 -3.97 1.40
CA ALA A 95 6.13 -4.71 0.16
C ALA A 95 5.82 -3.77 -1.01
N LYS A 96 6.51 -3.97 -2.11
CA LYS A 96 6.14 -3.43 -3.41
C LYS A 96 5.16 -4.40 -4.06
N LEU A 97 3.94 -3.98 -4.31
CA LEU A 97 2.90 -4.85 -4.86
C LEU A 97 2.87 -4.78 -6.39
N SER A 98 3.02 -3.59 -6.94
CA SER A 98 3.14 -3.32 -8.37
C SER A 98 4.04 -2.11 -8.59
N CYS A 99 4.22 -1.69 -9.83
CA CYS A 99 4.96 -0.48 -10.13
C CYS A 99 4.25 0.74 -9.54
N GLY A 100 4.97 1.54 -8.76
CA GLY A 100 4.44 2.70 -8.04
C GLY A 100 3.54 2.36 -6.84
N GLU A 101 3.29 1.10 -6.51
CA GLU A 101 2.43 0.73 -5.40
C GLU A 101 3.19 0.05 -4.27
N TYR A 102 3.22 0.72 -3.11
CA TYR A 102 3.97 0.32 -1.93
C TYR A 102 3.06 0.22 -0.71
N HIS A 103 3.11 -0.90 -0.01
CA HIS A 103 2.36 -1.10 1.23
C HIS A 103 3.32 -1.41 2.37
N LEU A 104 3.08 -0.81 3.52
CA LEU A 104 3.92 -0.94 4.71
C LEU A 104 3.06 -1.34 5.91
N VAL A 105 3.62 -2.19 6.76
CA VAL A 105 3.17 -2.36 8.15
C VAL A 105 4.16 -1.63 9.04
N LEU A 106 3.69 -0.63 9.74
CA LEU A 106 4.42 0.18 10.71
C LEU A 106 4.27 -0.44 12.08
N LYS A 107 5.36 -0.50 12.85
CA LYS A 107 5.42 -1.10 14.18
C LYS A 107 5.96 -0.11 15.19
N GLU A 108 5.24 0.07 16.29
CA GLU A 108 5.72 0.83 17.43
C GLU A 108 6.56 -0.09 18.32
N GLU A 109 7.86 0.14 18.33
CA GLU A 109 8.81 -0.69 19.04
C GLU A 109 10.08 0.09 19.43
N ASN A 110 10.80 -0.38 20.43
CA ASN A 110 12.10 0.18 20.82
C ASN A 110 12.10 1.69 21.10
N GLY A 111 10.97 2.24 21.60
CA GLY A 111 10.82 3.67 21.88
C GLY A 111 10.52 4.53 20.65
N VAL A 112 10.35 3.94 19.46
CA VAL A 112 9.91 4.64 18.26
C VAL A 112 8.39 4.51 18.16
N THR A 113 7.68 5.63 18.27
CA THR A 113 6.22 5.67 18.20
C THR A 113 5.71 5.68 16.76
N LEU A 114 4.45 5.24 16.55
CA LEU A 114 3.80 5.34 15.25
C LEU A 114 3.76 6.78 14.74
N GLU A 115 3.59 7.76 15.62
CA GLU A 115 3.57 9.18 15.25
C GLU A 115 4.92 9.67 14.72
N GLN A 116 6.01 9.23 15.36
CA GLN A 116 7.37 9.54 14.87
C GLN A 116 7.62 8.89 13.50
N LEU A 117 7.17 7.65 13.30
CA LEU A 117 7.27 6.97 12.00
C LEU A 117 6.47 7.68 10.91
N LYS A 118 5.23 8.09 11.21
CA LYS A 118 4.39 8.86 10.29
C LYS A 118 5.07 10.15 9.88
N ASN A 119 5.50 10.96 10.85
CA ASN A 119 6.15 12.24 10.59
C ASN A 119 7.43 12.07 9.75
N ALA A 120 8.22 11.04 10.02
CA ALA A 120 9.42 10.75 9.24
C ALA A 120 9.07 10.36 7.79
N ILE A 121 8.06 9.50 7.59
CA ILE A 121 7.58 9.11 6.26
C ILE A 121 7.05 10.32 5.48
N GLU A 122 6.23 11.16 6.12
CA GLU A 122 5.65 12.35 5.49
C GLU A 122 6.71 13.33 5.01
N GLN A 123 7.68 13.62 5.88
CA GLN A 123 8.81 14.49 5.53
C GLN A 123 9.63 13.92 4.36
N GLU A 124 9.89 12.61 4.38
CA GLU A 124 10.66 11.95 3.34
C GLU A 124 9.94 11.94 1.99
N LEU A 125 8.63 11.67 2.00
CA LEU A 125 7.82 11.73 0.77
C LEU A 125 7.78 13.15 0.21
N GLU A 126 7.64 14.18 1.06
CA GLU A 126 7.63 15.57 0.62
C GLU A 126 8.97 15.97 0.00
N ILE A 127 10.09 15.64 0.63
CA ILE A 127 11.42 15.97 0.14
C ILE A 127 11.73 15.20 -1.15
N TYR A 128 11.61 13.88 -1.13
CA TYR A 128 12.05 13.03 -2.23
C TYR A 128 11.09 13.09 -3.42
N LEU A 129 9.78 12.94 -3.20
CA LEU A 129 8.81 12.89 -4.30
C LEU A 129 8.47 14.29 -4.83
N CYS A 130 8.01 15.19 -3.97
CA CYS A 130 7.54 16.50 -4.41
C CYS A 130 8.68 17.47 -4.67
N GLY A 131 9.74 17.44 -3.83
CA GLY A 131 10.87 18.34 -3.93
C GLY A 131 11.83 17.96 -5.06
N GLU A 132 12.42 16.78 -4.97
CA GLU A 132 13.53 16.38 -5.86
C GLU A 132 13.06 15.78 -7.19
N ASN A 133 12.08 14.89 -7.15
CA ASN A 133 11.71 14.07 -8.32
C ASN A 133 10.43 14.50 -9.03
N LYS A 134 9.62 15.38 -8.43
CA LYS A 134 8.34 15.87 -8.96
C LYS A 134 7.41 14.73 -9.35
N ILE A 135 7.28 13.75 -8.45
CA ILE A 135 6.40 12.60 -8.62
C ILE A 135 5.19 12.83 -7.72
N ASP A 136 4.01 12.86 -8.32
CA ASP A 136 2.76 12.91 -7.56
C ASP A 136 2.48 11.59 -6.85
N TYR A 137 1.81 11.67 -5.70
CA TYR A 137 1.41 10.48 -4.97
C TYR A 137 0.03 10.63 -4.32
N ALA A 138 -0.58 9.51 -3.95
CA ALA A 138 -1.67 9.42 -2.98
C ALA A 138 -1.33 8.36 -1.94
N ALA A 139 -1.61 8.63 -0.70
CA ALA A 139 -1.33 7.71 0.37
C ALA A 139 -2.44 7.65 1.42
N VAL A 140 -2.51 6.53 2.14
CA VAL A 140 -3.52 6.26 3.16
C VAL A 140 -2.86 5.64 4.38
N TYR A 141 -3.20 6.13 5.57
CA TYR A 141 -2.97 5.44 6.83
C TYR A 141 -4.23 4.71 7.29
N GLY A 142 -4.05 3.50 7.79
CA GLY A 142 -5.09 2.77 8.50
C GLY A 142 -5.31 3.28 9.93
N ILE A 143 -6.24 2.66 10.64
CA ILE A 143 -6.46 2.90 12.06
C ILE A 143 -5.48 2.06 12.87
N PRO A 144 -4.68 2.66 13.78
CA PRO A 144 -3.73 1.91 14.59
C PRO A 144 -4.41 0.84 15.44
N VAL A 145 -3.76 -0.34 15.50
CA VAL A 145 -4.22 -1.50 16.28
C VAL A 145 -3.13 -1.96 17.25
N THR A 146 -3.53 -2.67 18.32
CA THR A 146 -2.62 -3.12 19.38
C THR A 146 -2.26 -4.60 19.27
N ARG A 147 -3.02 -5.37 18.50
CA ARG A 147 -2.81 -6.82 18.36
C ARG A 147 -2.42 -7.16 16.94
N PHE A 148 -1.47 -8.07 16.80
CA PHE A 148 -1.06 -8.58 15.49
C PHE A 148 -2.24 -9.13 14.67
N SER A 149 -3.15 -9.86 15.32
CA SER A 149 -4.34 -10.42 14.66
C SER A 149 -5.31 -9.36 14.09
N GLU A 150 -5.19 -8.11 14.51
CA GLU A 150 -6.04 -7.01 14.05
C GLU A 150 -5.45 -6.30 12.80
N ILE A 151 -4.20 -6.63 12.42
CA ILE A 151 -3.56 -6.03 11.24
C ILE A 151 -4.37 -6.30 9.97
N LYS A 152 -4.93 -7.50 9.82
CA LYS A 152 -5.82 -7.83 8.70
C LYS A 152 -6.97 -6.83 8.58
N LYS A 153 -7.69 -6.58 9.67
CA LYS A 153 -8.81 -5.64 9.69
C LYS A 153 -8.35 -4.21 9.36
N CYS A 154 -7.24 -3.78 9.97
CA CYS A 154 -6.64 -2.48 9.67
C CYS A 154 -6.29 -2.35 8.17
N TYR A 155 -5.72 -3.40 7.58
CA TYR A 155 -5.37 -3.46 6.17
C TYR A 155 -6.61 -3.41 5.26
N GLU A 156 -7.63 -4.22 5.53
CA GLU A 156 -8.87 -4.27 4.76
C GLU A 156 -9.58 -2.91 4.77
N GLU A 157 -9.68 -2.29 5.93
CA GLU A 157 -10.29 -0.97 6.08
C GLU A 157 -9.50 0.13 5.35
N ALA A 158 -8.16 0.14 5.49
CA ALA A 158 -7.31 1.08 4.76
C ALA A 158 -7.41 0.87 3.25
N ASN A 159 -7.49 -0.40 2.79
CA ASN A 159 -7.59 -0.74 1.38
C ASN A 159 -8.91 -0.25 0.75
N LEU A 160 -10.02 -0.22 1.49
CA LEU A 160 -11.28 0.37 1.00
C LEU A 160 -11.12 1.87 0.68
N LEU A 161 -10.36 2.60 1.48
CA LEU A 161 -10.05 4.00 1.21
C LEU A 161 -9.04 4.14 0.07
N PHE A 162 -8.01 3.31 0.09
CA PHE A 162 -6.95 3.28 -0.94
C PHE A 162 -7.47 2.86 -2.32
N ALA A 163 -8.54 2.07 -2.40
CA ALA A 163 -9.20 1.76 -3.66
C ALA A 163 -9.66 3.02 -4.43
N LYS A 164 -9.90 4.11 -3.72
CA LYS A 164 -10.27 5.42 -4.29
C LYS A 164 -9.06 6.32 -4.58
N ARG A 165 -7.83 5.82 -4.53
CA ARG A 165 -6.57 6.61 -4.62
C ARG A 165 -6.48 7.53 -5.83
N TYR A 166 -7.08 7.17 -6.95
CA TYR A 166 -7.11 8.02 -8.16
C TYR A 166 -8.05 9.23 -8.03
N SER A 167 -8.95 9.22 -7.05
CA SER A 167 -9.86 10.32 -6.73
C SER A 167 -9.44 11.08 -5.46
N LEU A 168 -8.41 10.63 -4.75
CA LEU A 168 -7.85 11.33 -3.61
C LEU A 168 -7.06 12.55 -4.08
N GLU A 169 -6.92 13.53 -3.19
CA GLU A 169 -6.07 14.69 -3.44
C GLU A 169 -4.62 14.24 -3.55
N LYS A 170 -3.96 14.67 -4.63
CA LYS A 170 -2.55 14.36 -4.89
C LYS A 170 -1.65 15.03 -3.86
N ASN A 171 -0.53 14.38 -3.58
CA ASN A 171 0.50 14.85 -2.65
C ASN A 171 -0.04 15.06 -1.23
N LYS A 172 -1.06 14.26 -0.88
CA LYS A 172 -1.62 14.21 0.46
C LYS A 172 -1.76 12.78 0.96
N ILE A 173 -1.66 12.67 2.29
CA ILE A 173 -1.91 11.44 3.01
C ILE A 173 -3.28 11.55 3.67
N THR A 174 -4.14 10.58 3.39
CA THR A 174 -5.47 10.49 3.98
C THR A 174 -5.43 9.54 5.17
N GLU A 175 -5.87 9.99 6.33
CA GLU A 175 -6.02 9.14 7.50
C GLU A 175 -7.43 8.59 7.62
N GLN A 176 -7.54 7.33 7.95
CA GLN A 176 -8.82 6.74 8.31
C GLN A 176 -9.14 7.13 9.76
N VAL A 177 -10.24 7.81 9.94
CA VAL A 177 -10.74 8.20 11.27
C VAL A 177 -11.67 7.10 11.78
N LYS A 178 -11.50 6.67 13.03
CA LYS A 178 -12.50 5.82 13.69
C LYS A 178 -13.82 6.56 13.66
N LYS A 179 -14.84 6.05 12.97
CA LYS A 179 -16.21 6.51 13.19
C LYS A 179 -16.50 6.24 14.66
N ILE A 180 -16.64 7.31 15.44
CA ILE A 180 -17.19 7.22 16.79
C ILE A 180 -18.59 6.67 16.56
N GLU A 181 -18.89 5.48 17.08
CA GLU A 181 -20.22 4.84 17.03
C GLU A 181 -21.24 5.61 17.89
N ASN A 182 -21.28 6.93 17.79
CA ASN A 182 -22.19 7.82 18.49
C ASN A 182 -22.99 8.71 17.53
N GLU A 183 -23.06 8.37 16.25
CA GLU A 183 -24.10 8.89 15.40
C GLU A 183 -25.17 7.81 15.26
N MET A 184 -26.22 7.97 16.10
CA MET A 184 -27.54 7.42 15.82
C MET A 184 -27.81 7.50 14.33
N GLU A 185 -28.10 6.33 13.77
CA GLU A 185 -28.76 6.09 12.50
C GLU A 185 -29.39 7.34 11.84
N THR A 186 -28.63 8.12 11.12
CA THR A 186 -29.12 8.69 9.90
C THR A 186 -28.74 7.70 8.79
N LYS A 187 -29.57 6.70 8.61
CA LYS A 187 -29.70 6.03 7.33
C LYS A 187 -30.07 7.13 6.32
N GLU A 188 -29.08 7.74 5.69
CA GLU A 188 -29.28 8.16 4.31
C GLU A 188 -29.42 6.88 3.50
N THR A 189 -30.60 6.32 3.54
CA THR A 189 -31.09 5.51 2.45
C THR A 189 -31.02 6.43 1.24
N LEU A 190 -29.99 6.22 0.39
CA LEU A 190 -30.06 6.73 -0.98
C LEU A 190 -31.37 6.20 -1.53
N ASP A 191 -32.35 7.08 -1.62
CA ASP A 191 -33.65 6.77 -2.23
C ASP A 191 -33.35 6.57 -3.74
N LEU A 192 -33.17 5.32 -4.12
CA LEU A 192 -32.96 4.91 -5.52
C LEU A 192 -34.15 5.30 -6.40
N GLY A 193 -35.24 5.82 -5.81
CA GLY A 193 -36.40 6.31 -6.53
C GLY A 193 -36.17 7.60 -7.34
N GLU A 194 -35.13 8.38 -7.04
CA GLU A 194 -34.79 9.61 -7.78
C GLU A 194 -33.78 9.43 -8.92
N LEU A 195 -33.18 8.25 -9.06
CA LEU A 195 -32.37 7.95 -10.23
C LEU A 195 -33.26 7.78 -11.46
N ASN A 196 -33.36 8.86 -12.24
CA ASN A 196 -34.06 8.83 -13.53
C ASN A 196 -33.25 7.96 -14.52
N VAL A 197 -33.47 6.66 -14.47
CA VAL A 197 -32.87 5.66 -15.38
C VAL A 197 -33.63 5.53 -16.71
N SER A 198 -34.53 6.44 -17.01
CA SER A 198 -35.37 6.38 -18.23
C SER A 198 -34.58 6.47 -19.54
N GLY A 199 -33.29 6.78 -19.51
CA GLY A 199 -32.41 6.80 -20.68
C GLY A 199 -31.48 5.58 -20.80
N ILE A 200 -31.51 4.66 -19.83
CA ILE A 200 -30.66 3.46 -19.89
C ILE A 200 -31.46 2.32 -20.49
N ASP A 201 -31.08 1.90 -21.70
CA ASP A 201 -31.67 0.69 -22.29
C ASP A 201 -31.13 -0.55 -21.57
N ARG A 202 -31.98 -1.14 -20.76
CA ARG A 202 -31.68 -2.34 -19.97
C ARG A 202 -31.13 -3.48 -20.84
N ARG A 203 -31.56 -3.60 -22.08
CA ARG A 203 -31.10 -4.64 -23.01
C ARG A 203 -29.65 -4.41 -23.43
N GLN A 204 -29.23 -3.13 -23.63
CA GLN A 204 -27.86 -2.79 -23.96
C GLN A 204 -26.93 -3.09 -22.79
N VAL A 205 -27.33 -2.78 -21.54
CA VAL A 205 -26.57 -3.10 -20.34
C VAL A 205 -26.42 -4.61 -20.14
N GLU A 206 -27.50 -5.36 -20.31
CA GLU A 206 -27.48 -6.83 -20.24
C GLU A 206 -26.57 -7.41 -21.35
N GLN A 207 -26.63 -6.90 -22.56
CA GLN A 207 -25.77 -7.33 -23.66
C GLN A 207 -24.30 -7.00 -23.39
N PHE A 208 -24.00 -5.82 -22.87
CA PHE A 208 -22.64 -5.43 -22.45
C PHE A 208 -22.07 -6.35 -21.36
N LEU A 209 -22.86 -6.68 -20.34
CA LEU A 209 -22.44 -7.60 -19.27
C LEU A 209 -22.18 -9.03 -19.80
N TYR A 210 -22.93 -9.47 -20.81
CA TYR A 210 -22.72 -10.79 -21.42
C TYR A 210 -21.56 -10.83 -22.41
N THR A 211 -21.33 -9.77 -23.19
CA THR A 211 -20.34 -9.77 -24.27
C THR A 211 -19.02 -9.12 -23.89
N GLY A 212 -19.00 -8.30 -22.83
CA GLY A 212 -17.80 -7.57 -22.37
C GLY A 212 -17.27 -6.53 -23.37
N ARG A 213 -18.05 -6.13 -24.38
CA ARG A 213 -17.65 -5.17 -25.40
C ARG A 213 -17.99 -3.74 -24.98
N LYS A 214 -16.94 -2.92 -24.77
CA LYS A 214 -17.08 -1.51 -24.39
C LYS A 214 -17.65 -0.61 -25.49
N GLU A 215 -17.65 -1.06 -26.73
CA GLU A 215 -18.03 -0.25 -27.93
C GLU A 215 -19.56 -0.22 -28.17
N GLU A 216 -20.33 -0.99 -27.39
CA GLU A 216 -21.77 -1.14 -27.56
C GLU A 216 -22.62 -0.43 -26.48
N VAL A 217 -21.97 0.43 -25.63
CA VAL A 217 -22.66 1.19 -24.56
C VAL A 217 -22.77 2.66 -24.93
#